data_371c15ea24fb0ccdc1ab7aa3c2820d6e
#
_entry.id   371c15ea24fb0ccdc1ab7aa3c2820d6e
#
_cell.length_a   1.000
_cell.length_b   1.000
_cell.length_c   1.000
_cell.angle_alpha   90.00
_cell.angle_beta   90.00
_cell.angle_gamma   90.00
#
_symmetry.space_group_name_H-M   'P 1'
#
loop_
_entity.id
_entity.type
_entity.pdbx_description
1 polymer ?
#
loop_
_entity_poly.entity_id
_entity_poly.type
_entity_poly.pdbx_seq_one_letter_code
_entity_poly.pdbx_strand_id
1 'polypeptide(L)'
;MQMNRRDFVTSGLIGAAGLCSHPGLRIAKAEDKGDQIPVIDAHTHFYDPSRPEGVPWPSKGDALLYRTVLPAEFKRLTKPFGVTGTVIIEASSWVEDNQWLLNLADADPFVAGIVGNLAPGEAGFDKLLARFSRNPLYRGIRISSDAVKQGLEKQAFLTDLRKMNEANLELDVNGGLESLDLVDRLAKLLPDLRIAINHLANVRINGEEPPSEWVSGLKACATHRHVFLKVSALTEGARTAEQKPPADTAFYRPILEAAWDAFGEDRLIYGSDWPVSDIASPYKLVFQIVSEFFRDKGLTAAQKFFARNANIAYGLRPRT
;
A
#
# COMPACT_ATOMS: atom_id res chain seq x y z
N MET A 1 78.80 11.24 -1.64
CA MET A 1 79.75 11.26 -2.79
C MET A 1 78.85 11.49 -3.98
N GLN A 2 78.68 12.75 -4.30
CA GLN A 2 79.16 13.46 -5.49
C GLN A 2 78.59 12.87 -6.79
N MET A 3 77.59 13.73 -7.34
CA MET A 3 77.85 14.64 -8.50
C MET A 3 77.92 13.87 -9.86
N ASN A 4 77.36 14.37 -10.95
CA ASN A 4 77.10 15.67 -11.59
C ASN A 4 76.33 15.37 -12.91
N ARG A 5 75.34 16.20 -13.27
CA ARG A 5 75.35 17.30 -14.27
C ARG A 5 75.69 16.90 -15.73
N ARG A 6 74.85 17.20 -16.67
CA ARG A 6 74.84 18.31 -17.68
C ARG A 6 74.33 17.85 -19.04
N ASP A 7 73.33 18.48 -19.51
CA ASP A 7 73.14 19.52 -20.56
C ASP A 7 73.48 19.08 -22.00
N PHE A 8 72.56 19.35 -22.91
CA PHE A 8 72.74 20.14 -24.15
C PHE A 8 71.46 19.94 -25.02
N VAL A 9 70.60 20.94 -25.16
CA VAL A 9 70.52 22.07 -26.07
C VAL A 9 70.06 21.77 -27.51
N THR A 10 68.89 22.33 -27.81
CA THR A 10 68.37 22.99 -29.01
C THR A 10 68.38 22.34 -30.37
N SER A 11 67.20 22.33 -30.97
CA SER A 11 66.87 23.18 -32.13
C SER A 11 65.48 22.88 -32.64
N GLY A 12 64.70 23.90 -32.80
CA GLY A 12 63.37 24.01 -33.21
C GLY A 12 63.11 23.79 -34.71
N LEU A 13 61.85 23.62 -35.00
CA LEU A 13 61.25 24.03 -36.27
C LEU A 13 59.75 24.23 -36.08
N ILE A 14 59.34 25.36 -36.55
CA ILE A 14 58.00 25.92 -36.61
C ILE A 14 57.17 25.13 -37.61
N GLY A 15 55.97 24.72 -37.24
CA GLY A 15 55.00 24.11 -38.16
C GLY A 15 53.55 24.41 -37.71
N ALA A 16 52.82 25.03 -38.58
CA ALA A 16 51.62 25.77 -38.48
C ALA A 16 50.41 25.04 -37.86
N ALA A 17 49.54 25.87 -37.29
CA ALA A 17 48.22 25.60 -36.74
C ALA A 17 47.26 24.83 -37.63
N GLY A 18 46.60 23.85 -37.02
CA GLY A 18 45.38 23.25 -37.49
C GLY A 18 44.46 23.08 -36.30
N LEU A 19 43.57 24.05 -36.05
CA LEU A 19 42.48 23.94 -35.11
C LEU A 19 41.44 22.97 -35.62
N CYS A 20 41.51 21.69 -35.25
CA CYS A 20 40.39 20.76 -35.31
C CYS A 20 39.62 20.82 -34.01
N SER A 21 38.56 21.65 -34.01
CA SER A 21 37.52 21.61 -33.01
C SER A 21 36.77 20.27 -33.08
N HIS A 22 37.07 19.36 -32.18
CA HIS A 22 36.25 18.20 -31.98
C HIS A 22 35.00 18.62 -31.22
N PRO A 23 33.76 18.32 -31.71
CA PRO A 23 32.55 18.51 -30.94
C PRO A 23 32.66 17.54 -29.76
N GLY A 24 32.75 18.09 -28.55
CA GLY A 24 32.71 17.31 -27.32
C GLY A 24 31.44 16.47 -27.30
N LEU A 25 31.64 15.16 -27.39
CA LEU A 25 30.60 14.19 -27.10
C LEU A 25 30.20 14.40 -25.64
N ARG A 26 29.10 15.12 -25.42
CA ARG A 26 28.43 15.13 -24.12
C ARG A 26 27.88 13.72 -23.95
N ILE A 27 28.61 12.89 -23.22
CA ILE A 27 28.07 11.66 -22.63
C ILE A 27 26.96 12.16 -21.72
N ALA A 28 25.71 12.10 -22.21
CA ALA A 28 24.56 12.21 -21.34
C ALA A 28 24.75 11.14 -20.25
N LYS A 29 24.89 11.56 -19.00
CA LYS A 29 24.79 10.66 -17.87
C LYS A 29 23.44 9.95 -18.05
N ALA A 30 23.49 8.65 -18.38
CA ALA A 30 22.33 7.80 -18.24
C ALA A 30 21.91 7.95 -16.76
N GLU A 31 20.75 8.51 -16.54
CA GLU A 31 20.15 8.46 -15.22
C GLU A 31 20.08 6.98 -14.85
N ASP A 32 20.71 6.66 -13.75
CA ASP A 32 20.76 5.32 -13.19
C ASP A 32 19.33 4.93 -12.79
N LYS A 33 18.60 4.31 -13.71
CA LYS A 33 17.25 3.77 -13.47
C LYS A 33 17.30 2.46 -12.65
N GLY A 34 18.49 2.08 -12.14
CA GLY A 34 18.77 0.77 -11.57
C GLY A 34 18.16 0.49 -10.20
N ASP A 35 17.77 1.50 -9.42
CA ASP A 35 17.40 1.31 -8.01
C ASP A 35 16.02 1.85 -7.61
N GLN A 36 15.18 2.29 -8.53
CA GLN A 36 13.83 2.68 -8.17
C GLN A 36 12.95 1.44 -7.93
N ILE A 37 12.64 1.21 -6.65
CA ILE A 37 11.66 0.21 -6.23
C ILE A 37 10.29 0.69 -6.71
N PRO A 38 9.57 -0.06 -7.58
CA PRO A 38 8.19 0.28 -7.91
C PRO A 38 7.33 0.22 -6.62
N VAL A 39 6.46 1.19 -6.44
CA VAL A 39 5.60 1.29 -5.26
C VAL A 39 4.15 1.17 -5.70
N ILE A 40 3.42 0.21 -5.14
CA ILE A 40 1.97 0.11 -5.20
C ILE A 40 1.45 0.47 -3.81
N ASP A 41 0.71 1.56 -3.72
CA ASP A 41 0.00 1.92 -2.50
C ASP A 41 -1.31 1.12 -2.45
N ALA A 42 -1.36 0.10 -1.59
CA ALA A 42 -2.46 -0.85 -1.55
C ALA A 42 -3.60 -0.42 -0.60
N HIS A 43 -3.64 0.86 -0.20
CA HIS A 43 -4.74 1.39 0.60
C HIS A 43 -4.94 2.89 0.40
N THR A 44 -5.77 3.24 -0.56
CA THR A 44 -6.18 4.63 -0.82
C THR A 44 -7.69 4.72 -0.99
N HIS A 45 -8.24 5.91 -0.73
CA HIS A 45 -9.66 6.19 -0.91
C HIS A 45 -9.87 7.32 -1.90
N PHE A 46 -10.80 7.12 -2.85
CA PHE A 46 -11.22 8.18 -3.78
C PHE A 46 -12.74 8.36 -3.68
N TYR A 47 -13.16 9.59 -3.72
CA TYR A 47 -14.56 9.98 -3.62
C TYR A 47 -14.77 11.41 -4.16
N ASP A 48 -16.01 11.75 -4.48
CA ASP A 48 -16.35 13.06 -5.01
C ASP A 48 -17.71 13.54 -4.46
N PRO A 49 -17.71 14.43 -3.43
CA PRO A 49 -18.92 14.98 -2.87
C PRO A 49 -19.71 15.88 -3.84
N SER A 50 -19.13 16.28 -4.98
CA SER A 50 -19.79 17.11 -5.99
C SER A 50 -20.70 16.32 -6.93
N ARG A 51 -20.69 14.98 -6.87
CA ARG A 51 -21.62 14.12 -7.62
C ARG A 51 -23.07 14.44 -7.25
N PRO A 52 -24.04 14.27 -8.17
CA PRO A 52 -25.45 14.48 -7.86
C PRO A 52 -25.95 13.69 -6.65
N GLU A 53 -25.46 12.44 -6.50
CA GLU A 53 -25.76 11.55 -5.37
C GLU A 53 -25.04 11.98 -4.09
N GLY A 54 -23.96 12.74 -4.21
CA GLY A 54 -23.05 13.04 -3.12
C GLY A 54 -22.22 11.82 -2.71
N VAL A 55 -21.88 11.75 -1.42
CA VAL A 55 -21.12 10.64 -0.82
C VAL A 55 -21.67 10.35 0.58
N PRO A 56 -21.72 9.07 1.03
CA PRO A 56 -22.12 8.75 2.40
C PRO A 56 -21.01 9.06 3.42
N TRP A 57 -19.77 9.14 2.96
CA TRP A 57 -18.57 9.50 3.69
C TRP A 57 -17.57 10.22 2.76
N PRO A 58 -16.79 11.18 3.24
CA PRO A 58 -16.77 11.77 4.57
C PRO A 58 -18.01 12.65 4.85
N SER A 59 -18.21 13.00 6.12
CA SER A 59 -19.33 13.89 6.48
C SER A 59 -19.10 15.33 6.00
N LYS A 60 -20.18 16.07 5.72
CA LYS A 60 -20.12 17.48 5.30
C LYS A 60 -19.41 18.40 6.32
N GLY A 61 -19.36 18.00 7.59
CA GLY A 61 -18.68 18.75 8.65
C GLY A 61 -17.17 18.53 8.71
N ASP A 62 -16.64 17.58 7.97
CA ASP A 62 -15.21 17.32 7.93
C ASP A 62 -14.50 18.27 6.94
N ALA A 63 -13.95 19.35 7.48
CA ALA A 63 -13.30 20.39 6.66
C ALA A 63 -12.06 19.90 5.91
N LEU A 64 -11.41 18.81 6.35
CA LEU A 64 -10.22 18.26 5.72
C LEU A 64 -10.56 17.27 4.62
N LEU A 65 -11.48 16.35 4.92
CA LEU A 65 -11.79 15.23 4.03
C LEU A 65 -12.94 15.53 3.07
N TYR A 66 -13.92 16.40 3.43
CA TYR A 66 -15.08 16.67 2.58
C TYR A 66 -14.71 17.54 1.37
N ARG A 67 -14.04 16.96 0.43
CA ARG A 67 -13.59 17.53 -0.84
C ARG A 67 -13.52 16.45 -1.92
N THR A 68 -13.43 16.84 -3.17
CA THR A 68 -13.16 15.90 -4.27
C THR A 68 -11.75 15.35 -4.13
N VAL A 69 -11.62 14.02 -4.11
CA VAL A 69 -10.38 13.26 -3.99
C VAL A 69 -10.31 12.23 -5.11
N LEU A 70 -9.40 12.44 -6.07
CA LEU A 70 -9.32 11.65 -7.31
C LEU A 70 -7.90 11.15 -7.58
N PRO A 71 -7.73 10.07 -8.39
CA PRO A 71 -6.43 9.49 -8.72
C PRO A 71 -5.42 10.49 -9.27
N ALA A 72 -5.86 11.48 -10.04
CA ALA A 72 -4.96 12.51 -10.61
C ALA A 72 -4.27 13.37 -9.53
N GLU A 73 -4.95 13.67 -8.42
CA GLU A 73 -4.35 14.37 -7.29
C GLU A 73 -3.31 13.49 -6.61
N PHE A 74 -3.68 12.26 -6.29
CA PHE A 74 -2.80 11.29 -5.64
C PHE A 74 -1.53 11.00 -6.46
N LYS A 75 -1.68 10.82 -7.77
CA LYS A 75 -0.57 10.64 -8.70
C LYS A 75 0.43 11.80 -8.66
N ARG A 76 -0.07 13.05 -8.60
CA ARG A 76 0.82 14.24 -8.48
C ARG A 76 1.52 14.28 -7.13
N LEU A 77 0.78 14.03 -6.04
CA LEU A 77 1.31 14.00 -4.68
C LEU A 77 2.43 12.97 -4.53
N THR A 78 2.24 11.77 -5.10
CA THR A 78 3.09 10.62 -4.83
C THR A 78 4.22 10.41 -5.85
N LYS A 79 4.21 11.19 -6.95
CA LYS A 79 5.27 11.14 -7.97
C LYS A 79 6.70 11.22 -7.41
N PRO A 80 7.02 12.10 -6.43
CA PRO A 80 8.37 12.18 -5.85
C PRO A 80 8.80 10.92 -5.09
N PHE A 81 7.86 10.05 -4.71
CA PHE A 81 8.10 8.84 -3.92
C PHE A 81 8.16 7.58 -4.78
N GLY A 82 8.02 7.70 -6.10
CA GLY A 82 8.11 6.56 -7.01
C GLY A 82 6.87 5.66 -6.98
N VAL A 83 5.71 6.15 -6.53
CA VAL A 83 4.46 5.39 -6.58
C VAL A 83 4.04 5.23 -8.04
N THR A 84 3.91 3.98 -8.46
CA THR A 84 3.58 3.58 -9.84
C THR A 84 2.15 3.07 -9.99
N GLY A 85 1.48 2.80 -8.87
CA GLY A 85 0.09 2.35 -8.88
C GLY A 85 -0.55 2.37 -7.50
N THR A 86 -1.87 2.21 -7.48
CA THR A 86 -2.64 2.12 -6.24
C THR A 86 -3.77 1.09 -6.33
N VAL A 87 -4.12 0.48 -5.20
CA VAL A 87 -5.37 -0.25 -5.01
C VAL A 87 -6.33 0.64 -4.23
N ILE A 88 -7.47 0.93 -4.84
CA ILE A 88 -8.53 1.71 -4.19
C ILE A 88 -9.29 0.81 -3.23
N ILE A 89 -9.40 1.23 -1.99
CA ILE A 89 -10.28 0.60 -1.01
C ILE A 89 -11.57 1.43 -0.94
N GLU A 90 -12.70 0.76 -0.88
CA GLU A 90 -13.98 1.42 -0.78
C GLU A 90 -14.02 2.44 0.39
N ALA A 91 -14.70 3.55 0.18
CA ALA A 91 -14.96 4.59 1.18
C ALA A 91 -16.47 4.81 1.36
N SER A 92 -17.29 3.96 0.76
CA SER A 92 -18.73 4.14 0.66
C SER A 92 -19.49 2.88 1.05
N SER A 93 -20.54 3.01 1.84
CA SER A 93 -21.48 1.93 2.10
C SER A 93 -22.45 1.67 0.93
N TRP A 94 -22.44 2.49 -0.10
CA TRP A 94 -23.33 2.34 -1.26
C TRP A 94 -22.77 1.35 -2.26
N VAL A 95 -23.54 0.33 -2.58
CA VAL A 95 -23.13 -0.74 -3.52
C VAL A 95 -22.81 -0.20 -4.92
N GLU A 96 -23.55 0.83 -5.38
CA GLU A 96 -23.31 1.41 -6.70
C GLU A 96 -21.99 2.18 -6.82
N ASP A 97 -21.41 2.57 -5.70
CA ASP A 97 -20.08 3.20 -5.71
C ASP A 97 -18.97 2.23 -6.16
N ASN A 98 -19.20 0.92 -6.10
CA ASN A 98 -18.31 -0.04 -6.75
C ASN A 98 -18.18 0.24 -8.26
N GLN A 99 -19.29 0.55 -8.94
CA GLN A 99 -19.24 0.88 -10.37
C GLN A 99 -18.53 2.21 -10.62
N TRP A 100 -18.75 3.21 -9.76
CA TRP A 100 -18.06 4.48 -9.87
C TRP A 100 -16.53 4.31 -9.73
N LEU A 101 -16.07 3.52 -8.74
CA LEU A 101 -14.66 3.20 -8.56
C LEU A 101 -14.09 2.41 -9.74
N LEU A 102 -14.85 1.46 -10.30
CA LEU A 102 -14.45 0.73 -11.51
C LEU A 102 -14.30 1.67 -12.71
N ASN A 103 -15.19 2.65 -12.88
CA ASN A 103 -15.07 3.64 -13.96
C ASN A 103 -13.80 4.50 -13.80
N LEU A 104 -13.43 4.89 -12.57
CA LEU A 104 -12.15 5.56 -12.31
C LEU A 104 -10.97 4.67 -12.67
N ALA A 105 -11.03 3.40 -12.26
CA ALA A 105 -9.97 2.44 -12.52
C ALA A 105 -9.80 2.14 -14.01
N ASP A 106 -10.89 2.01 -14.76
CA ASP A 106 -10.85 1.80 -16.21
C ASP A 106 -10.25 3.01 -16.95
N ALA A 107 -10.49 4.22 -16.46
CA ALA A 107 -10.01 5.46 -17.05
C ALA A 107 -8.52 5.77 -16.78
N ASP A 108 -7.92 5.24 -15.72
CA ASP A 108 -6.52 5.52 -15.36
C ASP A 108 -5.75 4.23 -15.02
N PRO A 109 -4.76 3.82 -15.85
CA PRO A 109 -3.95 2.63 -15.59
C PRO A 109 -3.11 2.70 -14.32
N PHE A 110 -2.99 3.86 -13.68
CA PHE A 110 -2.39 4.02 -12.36
C PHE A 110 -3.18 3.30 -11.26
N VAL A 111 -4.49 3.09 -11.45
CA VAL A 111 -5.31 2.28 -10.54
C VAL A 111 -5.14 0.81 -10.90
N ALA A 112 -4.42 0.06 -10.08
CA ALA A 112 -4.12 -1.35 -10.30
C ALA A 112 -5.30 -2.29 -9.98
N GLY A 113 -6.23 -1.84 -9.16
CA GLY A 113 -7.44 -2.59 -8.79
C GLY A 113 -8.27 -1.86 -7.75
N ILE A 114 -9.45 -2.38 -7.48
CA ILE A 114 -10.33 -1.90 -6.42
C ILE A 114 -10.74 -3.02 -5.47
N VAL A 115 -10.89 -2.70 -4.21
CA VAL A 115 -11.54 -3.50 -3.17
C VAL A 115 -12.85 -2.80 -2.83
N GLY A 116 -13.95 -3.42 -3.18
CA GLY A 116 -15.26 -2.81 -3.13
C GLY A 116 -16.04 -3.13 -1.85
N ASN A 117 -17.34 -2.87 -1.92
CA ASN A 117 -18.29 -3.04 -0.84
C ASN A 117 -19.39 -4.03 -1.26
N LEU A 118 -19.37 -5.22 -0.69
CA LEU A 118 -20.48 -6.19 -0.76
C LEU A 118 -20.68 -6.80 0.62
N ALA A 119 -21.88 -7.31 0.87
CA ALA A 119 -22.28 -7.91 2.15
C ALA A 119 -22.46 -9.45 2.00
N PRO A 120 -21.43 -10.27 2.28
CA PRO A 120 -21.56 -11.72 2.25
C PRO A 120 -22.64 -12.22 3.24
N GLY A 121 -23.41 -13.20 2.80
CA GLY A 121 -24.52 -13.75 3.59
C GLY A 121 -25.85 -13.01 3.41
N GLU A 122 -25.87 -11.87 2.73
CA GLU A 122 -27.07 -11.11 2.48
C GLU A 122 -27.71 -11.44 1.12
N ALA A 123 -29.03 -11.24 1.04
CA ALA A 123 -29.78 -11.53 -0.17
C ALA A 123 -29.27 -10.68 -1.36
N GLY A 124 -29.03 -11.32 -2.49
CA GLY A 124 -28.55 -10.66 -3.71
C GLY A 124 -27.03 -10.59 -3.86
N PHE A 125 -26.27 -11.07 -2.88
CA PHE A 125 -24.80 -11.12 -2.96
C PHE A 125 -24.30 -11.75 -4.27
N ASP A 126 -24.84 -12.89 -4.68
CA ASP A 126 -24.44 -13.60 -5.90
C ASP A 126 -24.56 -12.75 -7.16
N LYS A 127 -25.65 -11.99 -7.28
CA LYS A 127 -25.89 -11.11 -8.43
C LYS A 127 -24.88 -9.97 -8.47
N LEU A 128 -24.61 -9.39 -7.32
CA LEU A 128 -23.66 -8.30 -7.19
C LEU A 128 -22.22 -8.78 -7.42
N LEU A 129 -21.85 -9.91 -6.83
CA LEU A 129 -20.55 -10.54 -7.06
C LEU A 129 -20.37 -10.84 -8.56
N ALA A 130 -21.34 -11.49 -9.20
CA ALA A 130 -21.28 -11.80 -10.63
C ALA A 130 -21.25 -10.53 -11.51
N ARG A 131 -21.86 -9.41 -11.08
CA ARG A 131 -21.82 -8.13 -11.78
C ARG A 131 -20.43 -7.54 -11.75
N PHE A 132 -19.87 -7.34 -10.54
CA PHE A 132 -18.63 -6.59 -10.39
C PHE A 132 -17.38 -7.40 -10.73
N SER A 133 -17.35 -8.71 -10.45
CA SER A 133 -16.21 -9.58 -10.77
C SER A 133 -15.97 -9.78 -12.28
N ARG A 134 -16.90 -9.37 -13.15
CA ARG A 134 -16.67 -9.31 -14.61
C ARG A 134 -15.57 -8.31 -14.99
N ASN A 135 -15.44 -7.25 -14.21
CA ASN A 135 -14.35 -6.32 -14.43
C ASN A 135 -13.09 -6.85 -13.71
N PRO A 136 -11.98 -7.09 -14.46
CA PRO A 136 -10.76 -7.67 -13.88
C PRO A 136 -10.06 -6.75 -12.87
N LEU A 137 -10.51 -5.50 -12.74
CA LEU A 137 -10.01 -4.56 -11.74
C LEU A 137 -10.74 -4.67 -10.39
N TYR A 138 -11.86 -5.39 -10.34
CA TYR A 138 -12.51 -5.74 -9.06
C TYR A 138 -11.72 -6.86 -8.39
N ARG A 139 -10.98 -6.54 -7.33
CA ARG A 139 -9.99 -7.46 -6.75
C ARG A 139 -10.40 -8.07 -5.42
N GLY A 140 -11.40 -7.50 -4.75
CA GLY A 140 -11.84 -7.95 -3.44
C GLY A 140 -12.97 -7.12 -2.89
N ILE A 141 -13.31 -7.41 -1.63
CA ILE A 141 -14.22 -6.58 -0.83
C ILE A 141 -13.60 -6.30 0.53
N ARG A 142 -14.02 -5.17 1.15
CA ARG A 142 -13.69 -4.87 2.54
C ARG A 142 -14.91 -5.07 3.42
N ILE A 143 -14.73 -5.76 4.55
CA ILE A 143 -15.74 -5.92 5.59
C ILE A 143 -15.18 -5.56 6.97
N SER A 144 -16.06 -5.21 7.91
CA SER A 144 -15.65 -4.98 9.29
C SER A 144 -15.46 -6.27 10.08
N SER A 145 -14.68 -6.22 11.16
CA SER A 145 -14.58 -7.31 12.14
C SER A 145 -15.96 -7.72 12.70
N ASP A 146 -16.87 -6.75 12.89
CA ASP A 146 -18.24 -7.05 13.31
C ASP A 146 -19.01 -7.89 12.28
N ALA A 147 -18.84 -7.61 10.98
CA ALA A 147 -19.45 -8.41 9.92
C ALA A 147 -18.89 -9.84 9.92
N VAL A 148 -17.56 -10.00 10.12
CA VAL A 148 -16.93 -11.33 10.29
C VAL A 148 -17.52 -12.04 11.50
N LYS A 149 -17.56 -11.38 12.66
CA LYS A 149 -18.11 -11.94 13.91
C LYS A 149 -19.54 -12.46 13.73
N GLN A 150 -20.40 -11.66 13.10
CA GLN A 150 -21.80 -12.04 12.84
C GLN A 150 -21.95 -13.12 11.78
N GLY A 151 -21.00 -13.19 10.85
CA GLY A 151 -21.03 -14.10 9.70
C GLY A 151 -20.45 -15.47 9.97
N LEU A 152 -19.48 -15.61 10.87
CA LEU A 152 -18.75 -16.88 11.08
C LEU A 152 -19.63 -18.09 11.38
N GLU A 153 -20.78 -17.90 12.05
CA GLU A 153 -21.72 -18.95 12.38
C GLU A 153 -22.82 -19.13 11.31
N LYS A 154 -22.79 -18.32 10.24
CA LYS A 154 -23.80 -18.37 9.17
C LYS A 154 -23.26 -19.10 7.94
N GLN A 155 -23.88 -20.20 7.58
CA GLN A 155 -23.48 -20.98 6.40
C GLN A 155 -23.53 -20.15 5.10
N ALA A 156 -24.51 -19.23 4.96
CA ALA A 156 -24.64 -18.35 3.79
C ALA A 156 -23.40 -17.45 3.65
N PHE A 157 -22.93 -16.85 4.74
CA PHE A 157 -21.72 -16.00 4.75
C PHE A 157 -20.49 -16.77 4.28
N LEU A 158 -20.24 -17.95 4.86
CA LEU A 158 -19.09 -18.79 4.47
C LEU A 158 -19.21 -19.28 3.02
N THR A 159 -20.41 -19.55 2.54
CA THR A 159 -20.66 -19.94 1.15
C THR A 159 -20.32 -18.81 0.19
N ASP A 160 -20.72 -17.58 0.52
CA ASP A 160 -20.45 -16.41 -0.31
C ASP A 160 -18.95 -16.06 -0.35
N LEU A 161 -18.24 -16.22 0.78
CA LEU A 161 -16.79 -16.05 0.79
C LEU A 161 -16.06 -17.13 -0.04
N ARG A 162 -16.58 -18.38 -0.10
CA ARG A 162 -16.04 -19.40 -1.01
C ARG A 162 -16.22 -19.00 -2.48
N LYS A 163 -17.37 -18.44 -2.85
CA LYS A 163 -17.60 -17.92 -4.21
C LYS A 163 -16.64 -16.77 -4.56
N MET A 164 -16.30 -15.92 -3.58
CA MET A 164 -15.26 -14.90 -3.79
C MET A 164 -13.91 -15.53 -4.09
N ASN A 165 -13.52 -16.55 -3.35
CA ASN A 165 -12.28 -17.29 -3.61
C ASN A 165 -12.29 -17.94 -5.01
N GLU A 166 -13.39 -18.58 -5.41
CA GLU A 166 -13.58 -19.15 -6.75
C GLU A 166 -13.46 -18.07 -7.85
N ALA A 167 -13.93 -16.86 -7.57
CA ALA A 167 -13.76 -15.70 -8.45
C ALA A 167 -12.35 -15.06 -8.36
N ASN A 168 -11.42 -15.66 -7.61
CA ASN A 168 -10.06 -15.15 -7.37
C ASN A 168 -10.03 -13.74 -6.75
N LEU A 169 -10.97 -13.44 -5.87
CA LEU A 169 -11.07 -12.21 -5.11
C LEU A 169 -10.46 -12.36 -3.71
N GLU A 170 -10.06 -11.26 -3.15
CA GLU A 170 -9.44 -11.14 -1.84
C GLU A 170 -10.47 -10.57 -0.84
N LEU A 171 -10.22 -10.73 0.47
CA LEU A 171 -11.01 -10.19 1.56
C LEU A 171 -10.17 -9.28 2.45
N ASP A 172 -10.44 -7.97 2.41
CA ASP A 172 -9.92 -7.01 3.40
C ASP A 172 -10.78 -7.05 4.67
N VAL A 173 -10.13 -7.21 5.83
CA VAL A 173 -10.80 -7.16 7.13
C VAL A 173 -10.32 -5.94 7.90
N ASN A 174 -11.26 -5.03 8.20
CA ASN A 174 -11.00 -3.85 9.01
C ASN A 174 -11.58 -4.02 10.42
N GLY A 175 -10.71 -3.93 11.43
CA GLY A 175 -11.09 -4.08 12.83
C GLY A 175 -9.92 -3.81 13.76
N GLY A 176 -10.19 -3.80 15.06
CA GLY A 176 -9.17 -3.68 16.10
C GLY A 176 -8.52 -5.01 16.46
N LEU A 177 -8.01 -5.07 17.67
CA LEU A 177 -7.35 -6.26 18.24
C LEU A 177 -8.21 -7.53 18.13
N GLU A 178 -9.52 -7.37 18.32
CA GLU A 178 -10.51 -8.46 18.23
C GLU A 178 -10.59 -9.10 16.84
N SER A 179 -10.21 -8.37 15.80
CA SER A 179 -10.20 -8.89 14.43
C SER A 179 -9.21 -10.02 14.22
N LEU A 180 -8.14 -10.09 15.01
CA LEU A 180 -7.09 -11.10 14.86
C LEU A 180 -7.61 -12.52 15.14
N ASP A 181 -8.36 -12.73 16.23
CA ASP A 181 -9.01 -14.02 16.50
C ASP A 181 -10.03 -14.38 15.42
N LEU A 182 -10.81 -13.41 14.97
CA LEU A 182 -11.80 -13.60 13.93
C LEU A 182 -11.17 -14.00 12.60
N VAL A 183 -10.07 -13.36 12.21
CA VAL A 183 -9.32 -13.70 10.99
C VAL A 183 -8.66 -15.07 11.12
N ASP A 184 -8.05 -15.41 12.25
CA ASP A 184 -7.48 -16.74 12.49
C ASP A 184 -8.55 -17.85 12.33
N ARG A 185 -9.73 -17.64 12.93
CA ARG A 185 -10.87 -18.57 12.79
C ARG A 185 -11.35 -18.67 11.34
N LEU A 186 -11.52 -17.53 10.67
CA LEU A 186 -11.96 -17.47 9.28
C LEU A 186 -10.96 -18.15 8.34
N ALA A 187 -9.67 -17.92 8.53
CA ALA A 187 -8.60 -18.51 7.73
C ALA A 187 -8.55 -20.04 7.86
N LYS A 188 -8.86 -20.57 9.05
CA LYS A 188 -9.01 -22.03 9.25
C LYS A 188 -10.18 -22.62 8.46
N LEU A 189 -11.29 -21.89 8.35
CA LEU A 189 -12.49 -22.31 7.64
C LEU A 189 -12.39 -22.16 6.12
N LEU A 190 -11.56 -21.22 5.66
CA LEU A 190 -11.39 -20.84 4.25
C LEU A 190 -9.88 -20.75 3.89
N PRO A 191 -9.18 -21.90 3.83
CA PRO A 191 -7.71 -21.93 3.71
C PRO A 191 -7.18 -21.43 2.37
N ASP A 192 -8.04 -21.25 1.37
CA ASP A 192 -7.66 -20.77 0.04
C ASP A 192 -8.01 -19.29 -0.20
N LEU A 193 -8.85 -18.68 0.65
CA LEU A 193 -9.26 -17.29 0.53
C LEU A 193 -8.14 -16.37 1.01
N ARG A 194 -7.63 -15.52 0.12
CA ARG A 194 -6.66 -14.48 0.54
C ARG A 194 -7.35 -13.45 1.42
N ILE A 195 -6.72 -13.15 2.56
CA ILE A 195 -7.24 -12.20 3.54
C ILE A 195 -6.15 -11.17 3.85
N ALA A 196 -6.49 -9.88 3.83
CA ALA A 196 -5.61 -8.82 4.28
C ALA A 196 -6.18 -8.15 5.53
N ILE A 197 -5.42 -8.19 6.63
CA ILE A 197 -5.72 -7.47 7.87
C ILE A 197 -5.34 -6.01 7.65
N ASN A 198 -6.29 -5.09 7.78
CA ASN A 198 -6.06 -3.68 7.58
C ASN A 198 -5.40 -3.02 8.80
N HIS A 199 -4.58 -2.00 8.56
CA HIS A 199 -4.14 -1.01 9.54
C HIS A 199 -3.45 -1.60 10.78
N LEU A 200 -2.66 -2.68 10.61
CA LEU A 200 -2.02 -3.36 11.74
C LEU A 200 -3.05 -3.78 12.82
N ALA A 201 -4.28 -4.15 12.40
CA ALA A 201 -5.44 -4.38 13.29
C ALA A 201 -5.70 -3.18 14.22
N ASN A 202 -5.54 -1.96 13.70
CA ASN A 202 -5.78 -0.68 14.41
C ASN A 202 -5.12 -0.60 15.79
N VAL A 203 -3.95 -1.20 15.95
CA VAL A 203 -3.21 -1.17 17.22
C VAL A 203 -2.79 0.25 17.58
N ARG A 204 -2.84 0.60 18.84
CA ARG A 204 -2.32 1.87 19.34
C ARG A 204 -0.80 1.86 19.31
N ILE A 205 -0.20 2.91 18.73
CA ILE A 205 1.26 3.09 18.61
C ILE A 205 1.71 4.20 19.55
N ASN A 206 2.53 3.86 20.54
CA ASN A 206 3.00 4.78 21.59
C ASN A 206 4.51 4.82 21.74
N GLY A 207 5.26 4.14 20.86
CA GLY A 207 6.71 4.05 20.89
C GLY A 207 7.26 2.97 21.84
N GLU A 208 6.38 2.26 22.53
CA GLU A 208 6.72 1.17 23.44
C GLU A 208 6.52 -0.20 22.78
N GLU A 209 6.89 -1.26 23.48
CA GLU A 209 6.59 -2.63 23.04
C GLU A 209 5.08 -2.82 22.84
N PRO A 210 4.68 -3.48 21.72
CA PRO A 210 3.27 -3.70 21.44
C PRO A 210 2.60 -4.61 22.47
N PRO A 211 1.26 -4.52 22.64
CA PRO A 211 0.52 -5.40 23.52
C PRO A 211 0.77 -6.88 23.20
N SER A 212 1.04 -7.71 24.21
CA SER A 212 1.32 -9.14 24.04
C SER A 212 0.20 -9.90 23.33
N GLU A 213 -1.05 -9.50 23.57
CA GLU A 213 -2.24 -10.05 22.92
C GLU A 213 -2.25 -9.77 21.41
N TRP A 214 -1.84 -8.55 21.00
CA TRP A 214 -1.72 -8.20 19.59
C TRP A 214 -0.61 -9.02 18.92
N VAL A 215 0.57 -9.15 19.56
CA VAL A 215 1.67 -9.98 19.05
C VAL A 215 1.25 -11.43 18.88
N SER A 216 0.54 -11.98 19.88
CA SER A 216 0.05 -13.36 19.86
C SER A 216 -0.98 -13.57 18.77
N GLY A 217 -1.91 -12.62 18.60
CA GLY A 217 -2.91 -12.63 17.54
C GLY A 217 -2.29 -12.56 16.14
N LEU A 218 -1.29 -11.68 15.93
CA LEU A 218 -0.54 -11.63 14.67
C LEU A 218 0.14 -12.97 14.35
N LYS A 219 0.79 -13.58 15.33
CA LYS A 219 1.45 -14.89 15.16
C LYS A 219 0.45 -15.98 14.81
N ALA A 220 -0.75 -15.99 15.41
CA ALA A 220 -1.81 -16.93 15.06
C ALA A 220 -2.25 -16.75 13.60
N CYS A 221 -2.58 -15.52 13.18
CA CYS A 221 -2.93 -15.19 11.80
C CYS A 221 -1.80 -15.56 10.81
N ALA A 222 -0.55 -15.33 11.20
CA ALA A 222 0.61 -15.59 10.36
C ALA A 222 0.90 -17.08 10.14
N THR A 223 0.29 -18.00 10.86
CA THR A 223 0.35 -19.44 10.56
C THR A 223 -0.33 -19.79 9.23
N HIS A 224 -1.24 -18.93 8.76
CA HIS A 224 -1.97 -19.10 7.50
C HIS A 224 -1.26 -18.37 6.36
N ARG A 225 -0.77 -19.08 5.36
CA ARG A 225 0.03 -18.54 4.26
C ARG A 225 -0.71 -17.53 3.38
N HIS A 226 -2.02 -17.60 3.34
CA HIS A 226 -2.92 -16.76 2.56
C HIS A 226 -3.39 -15.50 3.32
N VAL A 227 -2.89 -15.29 4.55
CA VAL A 227 -3.18 -14.08 5.34
C VAL A 227 -2.01 -13.12 5.22
N PHE A 228 -2.35 -11.86 4.92
CA PHE A 228 -1.45 -10.74 4.77
C PHE A 228 -1.76 -9.66 5.82
N LEU A 229 -0.79 -8.80 6.11
CA LEU A 229 -0.95 -7.68 7.04
C LEU A 229 -0.60 -6.38 6.32
N LYS A 230 -1.54 -5.42 6.27
CA LYS A 230 -1.28 -4.07 5.79
C LYS A 230 -0.63 -3.21 6.86
N VAL A 231 0.54 -2.70 6.55
CA VAL A 231 1.17 -1.60 7.29
C VAL A 231 0.60 -0.30 6.71
N SER A 232 -0.52 0.12 7.27
CA SER A 232 -1.28 1.32 6.90
C SER A 232 -1.87 1.96 8.14
N ALA A 233 -2.41 3.17 8.05
CA ALA A 233 -2.88 3.98 9.19
C ALA A 233 -1.82 4.10 10.31
N LEU A 234 -0.53 4.13 9.94
CA LEU A 234 0.58 4.06 10.88
C LEU A 234 0.65 5.32 11.76
N THR A 235 0.52 6.48 11.15
CA THR A 235 0.56 7.76 11.87
C THR A 235 -0.74 8.06 12.60
N GLU A 236 -1.86 7.56 12.11
CA GLU A 236 -3.17 7.62 12.78
C GLU A 236 -3.15 6.82 14.09
N GLY A 237 -2.54 5.63 14.06
CA GLY A 237 -2.34 4.81 15.26
C GLY A 237 -1.45 5.49 16.33
N ALA A 238 -0.56 6.39 15.91
CA ALA A 238 0.33 7.15 16.79
C ALA A 238 -0.22 8.51 17.23
N ARG A 239 -1.28 9.01 16.56
CA ARG A 239 -1.87 10.33 16.85
C ARG A 239 -2.67 10.30 18.15
N THR A 240 -2.55 11.36 18.97
CA THR A 240 -3.47 11.67 20.08
C THR A 240 -4.21 12.99 19.81
N ALA A 241 -5.20 13.32 20.67
CA ALA A 241 -5.86 14.61 20.59
C ALA A 241 -4.89 15.78 20.88
N GLU A 242 -3.88 15.52 21.72
CA GLU A 242 -2.93 16.52 22.21
C GLU A 242 -1.62 16.54 21.42
N GLN A 243 -1.28 15.47 20.71
CA GLN A 243 0.02 15.30 20.07
C GLN A 243 -0.10 14.82 18.63
N LYS A 244 0.71 15.45 17.76
CA LYS A 244 0.96 14.95 16.42
C LYS A 244 1.82 13.69 16.48
N PRO A 245 1.68 12.78 15.49
CA PRO A 245 2.53 11.59 15.41
C PRO A 245 4.01 12.01 15.28
N PRO A 246 4.91 11.33 16.01
CA PRO A 246 6.35 11.57 15.87
C PRO A 246 6.86 11.32 14.45
N ALA A 247 7.88 12.08 14.06
CA ALA A 247 8.50 11.91 12.74
C ALA A 247 9.67 10.92 12.73
N ASP A 248 10.13 10.51 13.91
CA ASP A 248 11.26 9.58 14.05
C ASP A 248 10.80 8.13 13.83
N THR A 249 11.40 7.44 12.88
CA THR A 249 11.15 6.03 12.58
C THR A 249 11.41 5.12 13.79
N ALA A 250 12.33 5.49 14.69
CA ALA A 250 12.61 4.73 15.90
C ALA A 250 11.38 4.56 16.80
N PHE A 251 10.48 5.56 16.81
CA PHE A 251 9.21 5.49 17.53
C PHE A 251 8.29 4.36 17.05
N TYR A 252 8.31 4.06 15.74
CA TYR A 252 7.45 3.02 15.13
C TYR A 252 8.12 1.66 15.08
N ARG A 253 9.43 1.61 15.37
CA ARG A 253 10.22 0.37 15.24
C ARG A 253 9.65 -0.80 16.04
N PRO A 254 9.23 -0.67 17.32
CA PRO A 254 8.68 -1.81 18.06
C PRO A 254 7.49 -2.49 17.36
N ILE A 255 6.54 -1.71 16.86
CA ILE A 255 5.36 -2.23 16.13
C ILE A 255 5.77 -2.86 14.79
N LEU A 256 6.66 -2.21 14.04
CA LEU A 256 7.11 -2.69 12.73
C LEU A 256 7.95 -3.96 12.85
N GLU A 257 8.82 -4.07 13.88
CA GLU A 257 9.58 -5.28 14.15
C GLU A 257 8.67 -6.45 14.53
N ALA A 258 7.70 -6.24 15.42
CA ALA A 258 6.76 -7.27 15.79
C ALA A 258 5.90 -7.76 14.63
N ALA A 259 5.48 -6.86 13.73
CA ALA A 259 4.79 -7.22 12.49
C ALA A 259 5.70 -8.02 11.54
N TRP A 260 6.97 -7.60 11.41
CA TRP A 260 7.98 -8.29 10.62
C TRP A 260 8.26 -9.69 11.16
N ASP A 261 8.46 -9.83 12.46
CA ASP A 261 8.75 -11.12 13.11
C ASP A 261 7.60 -12.11 12.96
N ALA A 262 6.35 -11.60 12.89
CA ALA A 262 5.17 -12.46 12.70
C ALA A 262 4.99 -12.86 11.23
N PHE A 263 4.97 -11.91 10.29
CA PHE A 263 4.56 -12.13 8.90
C PHE A 263 5.73 -12.30 7.92
N GLY A 264 6.94 -11.91 8.31
CA GLY A 264 8.12 -11.96 7.45
C GLY A 264 8.04 -11.03 6.24
N GLU A 265 9.00 -11.17 5.33
CA GLU A 265 9.13 -10.30 4.16
C GLU A 265 8.05 -10.50 3.08
N ASP A 266 7.36 -11.66 3.09
CA ASP A 266 6.49 -12.08 1.97
C ASP A 266 5.02 -11.66 2.13
N ARG A 267 4.61 -11.18 3.32
CA ARG A 267 3.18 -10.98 3.62
C ARG A 267 2.85 -9.64 4.29
N LEU A 268 3.80 -8.73 4.37
CA LEU A 268 3.56 -7.34 4.75
C LEU A 268 3.30 -6.51 3.50
N ILE A 269 2.27 -5.66 3.51
CA ILE A 269 1.82 -4.86 2.37
C ILE A 269 1.83 -3.39 2.75
N TYR A 270 2.37 -2.53 1.88
CA TYR A 270 2.31 -1.09 2.03
C TYR A 270 0.92 -0.53 1.71
N GLY A 271 0.43 0.38 2.55
CA GLY A 271 -0.72 1.22 2.30
C GLY A 271 -0.60 2.54 3.06
N SER A 272 -0.96 3.67 2.44
CA SER A 272 -0.87 4.97 3.09
C SER A 272 -2.09 5.32 3.93
N ASP A 273 -3.24 4.78 3.57
CA ASP A 273 -4.57 5.23 4.01
C ASP A 273 -4.93 6.66 3.55
N TRP A 274 -4.27 7.15 2.47
CA TRP A 274 -4.57 8.48 1.95
C TRP A 274 -5.98 8.55 1.33
N PRO A 275 -6.77 9.63 1.55
CA PRO A 275 -6.43 10.88 2.23
C PRO A 275 -6.69 10.86 3.74
N VAL A 276 -7.17 9.76 4.33
CA VAL A 276 -7.47 9.67 5.77
C VAL A 276 -6.23 9.97 6.61
N SER A 277 -5.07 9.49 6.17
CA SER A 277 -3.79 9.76 6.84
C SER A 277 -3.48 11.26 7.01
N ASP A 278 -4.01 12.14 6.15
CA ASP A 278 -3.80 13.58 6.26
C ASP A 278 -4.36 14.18 7.57
N ILE A 279 -5.27 13.48 8.27
CA ILE A 279 -5.74 13.89 9.61
C ILE A 279 -4.63 13.78 10.67
N ALA A 280 -3.64 12.94 10.44
CA ALA A 280 -2.54 12.69 11.36
C ALA A 280 -1.23 13.32 10.84
N SER A 281 -0.88 13.06 9.58
CA SER A 281 0.36 13.55 8.99
C SER A 281 0.29 13.57 7.46
N PRO A 282 1.15 14.40 6.80
CA PRO A 282 1.27 14.35 5.36
C PRO A 282 1.78 12.99 4.86
N TYR A 283 1.35 12.58 3.66
CA TYR A 283 1.79 11.35 2.96
C TYR A 283 3.31 11.13 3.03
N LYS A 284 4.10 12.21 2.87
CA LYS A 284 5.56 12.14 2.93
C LYS A 284 6.07 11.48 4.21
N LEU A 285 5.47 11.77 5.36
CA LEU A 285 5.91 11.23 6.64
C LEU A 285 5.63 9.74 6.73
N VAL A 286 4.42 9.31 6.38
CA VAL A 286 4.05 7.88 6.34
C VAL A 286 5.04 7.11 5.46
N PHE A 287 5.25 7.59 4.24
CA PHE A 287 6.15 6.95 3.29
C PHE A 287 7.61 6.92 3.79
N GLN A 288 8.09 8.00 4.41
CA GLN A 288 9.46 8.08 4.94
C GLN A 288 9.69 7.03 6.03
N ILE A 289 8.79 6.92 7.01
CA ILE A 289 8.90 5.97 8.13
C ILE A 289 9.02 4.52 7.59
N VAL A 290 8.10 4.11 6.74
CA VAL A 290 8.13 2.73 6.22
C VAL A 290 9.30 2.50 5.26
N SER A 291 9.69 3.51 4.48
CA SER A 291 10.83 3.39 3.56
C SER A 291 12.15 3.20 4.29
N GLU A 292 12.36 3.92 5.39
CA GLU A 292 13.54 3.77 6.22
C GLU A 292 13.58 2.37 6.83
N PHE A 293 12.50 1.94 7.47
CA PHE A 293 12.44 0.62 8.10
C PHE A 293 12.66 -0.53 7.10
N PHE A 294 11.93 -0.55 5.98
CA PHE A 294 12.02 -1.67 5.04
C PHE A 294 13.31 -1.67 4.20
N ARG A 295 13.96 -0.53 4.01
CA ARG A 295 15.30 -0.48 3.42
C ARG A 295 16.37 -1.05 4.36
N ASP A 296 16.23 -0.85 5.68
CA ASP A 296 17.09 -1.49 6.68
C ASP A 296 16.97 -3.03 6.65
N LYS A 297 15.79 -3.55 6.28
CA LYS A 297 15.57 -5.01 6.06
C LYS A 297 16.16 -5.52 4.74
N GLY A 298 16.63 -4.63 3.87
CA GLY A 298 17.27 -4.93 2.60
C GLY A 298 16.39 -4.71 1.37
N LEU A 299 17.06 -4.61 0.21
CA LEU A 299 16.41 -4.28 -1.07
C LEU A 299 15.28 -5.24 -1.44
N THR A 300 15.49 -6.54 -1.26
CA THR A 300 14.49 -7.58 -1.58
C THR A 300 13.25 -7.42 -0.71
N ALA A 301 13.42 -7.22 0.59
CA ALA A 301 12.32 -6.98 1.52
C ALA A 301 11.53 -5.71 1.15
N ALA A 302 12.22 -4.62 0.83
CA ALA A 302 11.59 -3.39 0.39
C ALA A 302 10.79 -3.58 -0.92
N GLN A 303 11.33 -4.28 -1.93
CA GLN A 303 10.62 -4.58 -3.18
C GLN A 303 9.37 -5.44 -2.96
N LYS A 304 9.42 -6.40 -2.04
CA LYS A 304 8.28 -7.22 -1.66
C LYS A 304 7.21 -6.38 -0.98
N PHE A 305 7.60 -5.64 0.04
CA PHE A 305 6.70 -4.77 0.82
C PHE A 305 6.00 -3.72 -0.04
N PHE A 306 6.75 -3.00 -0.88
CA PHE A 306 6.21 -1.89 -1.66
C PHE A 306 5.42 -2.32 -2.91
N ALA A 307 5.60 -3.54 -3.43
CA ALA A 307 4.88 -3.93 -4.64
C ALA A 307 4.52 -5.42 -4.73
N ARG A 308 5.48 -6.34 -4.53
CA ARG A 308 5.28 -7.74 -4.90
C ARG A 308 4.19 -8.40 -4.06
N ASN A 309 4.15 -8.10 -2.76
CA ASN A 309 3.17 -8.68 -1.83
C ASN A 309 1.75 -8.21 -2.16
N ALA A 310 1.56 -6.93 -2.52
CA ALA A 310 0.28 -6.41 -3.00
C ALA A 310 -0.17 -7.13 -4.29
N ASN A 311 0.75 -7.36 -5.24
CA ASN A 311 0.45 -8.11 -6.46
C ASN A 311 -0.07 -9.51 -6.15
N ILE A 312 0.50 -10.19 -5.16
CA ILE A 312 0.09 -11.55 -4.74
C ILE A 312 -1.26 -11.50 -4.01
N ALA A 313 -1.37 -10.62 -3.00
CA ALA A 313 -2.57 -10.54 -2.17
C ALA A 313 -3.82 -10.22 -2.99
N TYR A 314 -3.73 -9.23 -3.87
CA TYR A 314 -4.86 -8.79 -4.70
C TYR A 314 -4.91 -9.46 -6.07
N GLY A 315 -3.94 -10.33 -6.41
CA GLY A 315 -3.85 -10.92 -7.73
C GLY A 315 -3.80 -9.87 -8.86
N LEU A 316 -3.04 -8.79 -8.64
CA LEU A 316 -2.96 -7.69 -9.61
C LEU A 316 -2.32 -8.15 -10.91
N ARG A 317 -2.77 -7.54 -12.01
CA ARG A 317 -2.23 -7.80 -13.35
C ARG A 317 -1.56 -6.53 -13.88
N PRO A 318 -0.43 -6.66 -14.60
CA PRO A 318 0.16 -5.50 -15.27
C PRO A 318 -0.88 -4.82 -16.15
N ARG A 319 -0.91 -3.50 -16.09
CA ARG A 319 -1.73 -2.66 -16.97
C ARG A 319 -0.80 -1.95 -17.95
N THR A 320 -1.08 -2.11 -19.22
CA THR A 320 -0.33 -1.46 -20.33
C THR A 320 -1.05 -0.21 -20.78
#